data_de0742473b6ac63b776e5d77bc2ecfea
#
_entry.id   de0742473b6ac63b776e5d77bc2ecfea
#
_cell.length_a   1.000
_cell.length_b   1.000
_cell.length_c   1.000
_cell.angle_alpha   90.00
_cell.angle_beta   90.00
_cell.angle_gamma   90.00
#
_symmetry.space_group_name_H-M   'P 1'
#
loop_
_entity.id
_entity.type
_entity.pdbx_description
1 polymer ?
#
loop_
_entity_poly.entity_id
_entity_poly.type
_entity_poly.pdbx_seq_one_letter_code
_entity_poly.pdbx_strand_id
1 'polypeptide(L)'
;MPEISVQHQCAGLNDLVSCESFGEPIGDLPQQIDSGFIEEGNLTAGTWECGPGKMQLDLDITEFCHLLKGHWILTSESGQVTEIKAGDSW
;
A
#
# COMPACT_ATOMS: atom_id res chain seq x y z
N MET A 1 21.36 -20.01 -8.57
CA MET A 1 21.49 -18.95 -7.59
C MET A 1 20.44 -17.88 -7.86
N PRO A 2 19.64 -17.44 -6.86
CA PRO A 2 18.65 -16.39 -7.12
C PRO A 2 19.34 -15.08 -7.45
N GLU A 3 18.74 -14.35 -8.35
CA GLU A 3 19.17 -13.00 -8.66
C GLU A 3 18.72 -12.02 -7.59
N ILE A 4 19.39 -10.89 -7.51
CA ILE A 4 19.03 -9.84 -6.58
C ILE A 4 18.04 -8.90 -7.27
N SER A 5 16.85 -8.78 -6.69
CA SER A 5 15.83 -7.84 -7.14
C SER A 5 15.88 -6.59 -6.29
N VAL A 6 15.80 -5.42 -6.93
CA VAL A 6 15.94 -4.14 -6.24
C VAL A 6 14.80 -3.21 -6.62
N GLN A 7 14.25 -2.53 -5.62
CA GLN A 7 13.37 -1.39 -5.84
C GLN A 7 14.13 -0.11 -5.46
N HIS A 8 14.47 0.70 -6.45
CA HIS A 8 15.25 1.92 -6.22
C HIS A 8 14.37 3.07 -5.72
N GLN A 9 14.92 3.88 -4.84
CA GLN A 9 14.31 5.15 -4.42
C GLN A 9 12.91 5.00 -3.84
N CYS A 10 12.60 3.87 -3.22
CA CYS A 10 11.26 3.63 -2.71
C CYS A 10 10.83 4.64 -1.65
N ALA A 11 11.75 5.11 -0.81
CA ALA A 11 11.45 6.14 0.19
C ALA A 11 11.14 7.50 -0.43
N GLY A 12 11.65 7.76 -1.62
CA GLY A 12 11.36 8.99 -2.38
C GLY A 12 10.15 8.85 -3.30
N LEU A 13 9.52 7.69 -3.31
CA LEU A 13 8.35 7.39 -4.16
C LEU A 13 8.63 7.60 -5.65
N ASN A 14 9.87 7.32 -6.07
CA ASN A 14 10.26 7.36 -7.47
C ASN A 14 9.89 6.05 -8.17
N ASP A 15 9.78 6.10 -9.47
CA ASP A 15 9.49 4.95 -10.33
C ASP A 15 8.13 4.29 -10.07
N LEU A 16 7.21 5.00 -9.42
CA LEU A 16 5.84 4.53 -9.28
C LEU A 16 5.06 4.84 -10.55
N VAL A 17 4.23 3.90 -10.96
CA VAL A 17 3.36 4.05 -12.12
C VAL A 17 1.90 3.94 -11.70
N SER A 18 1.04 4.64 -12.41
CA SER A 18 -0.39 4.62 -12.15
C SER A 18 -0.96 3.20 -12.32
N CYS A 19 -1.80 2.80 -11.39
CA CYS A 19 -2.41 1.47 -11.41
C CYS A 19 -3.86 1.54 -10.92
N GLU A 20 -4.55 0.41 -11.03
CA GLU A 20 -5.91 0.28 -10.53
C GLU A 20 -5.92 0.22 -9.00
N SER A 21 -7.05 0.57 -8.41
CA SER A 21 -7.25 0.46 -6.97
C SER A 21 -7.04 -0.96 -6.48
N PHE A 22 -6.34 -1.13 -5.36
CA PHE A 22 -6.13 -2.43 -4.74
C PHE A 22 -7.37 -2.98 -4.04
N GLY A 23 -8.37 -2.14 -3.85
CA GLY A 23 -9.61 -2.52 -3.21
C GLY A 23 -10.79 -1.85 -3.86
N GLU A 24 -11.97 -2.02 -3.28
CA GLU A 24 -13.18 -1.39 -3.78
C GLU A 24 -13.31 0.02 -3.20
N PRO A 25 -13.33 1.07 -4.04
CA PRO A 25 -13.49 2.43 -3.55
C PRO A 25 -14.83 2.63 -2.84
N ILE A 26 -14.82 3.40 -1.76
CA ILE A 26 -16.02 3.76 -1.01
C ILE A 26 -16.23 5.26 -1.13
N GLY A 27 -17.42 5.67 -1.59
CA GLY A 27 -17.77 7.09 -1.74
C GLY A 27 -17.47 7.63 -3.14
N ASP A 28 -17.55 8.94 -3.28
CA ASP A 28 -17.54 9.64 -4.57
C ASP A 28 -16.15 10.18 -4.97
N LEU A 29 -15.17 10.08 -4.09
CA LEU A 29 -13.83 10.61 -4.38
C LEU A 29 -13.05 9.59 -5.21
N PRO A 30 -12.57 9.99 -6.39
CA PRO A 30 -11.69 9.12 -7.15
C PRO A 30 -10.39 8.91 -6.36
N GLN A 31 -9.98 7.67 -6.27
CA GLN A 31 -8.73 7.31 -5.62
C GLN A 31 -7.69 7.04 -6.68
N GLN A 32 -6.64 7.84 -6.69
CA GLN A 32 -5.51 7.63 -7.57
C GLN A 32 -4.46 6.81 -6.84
N ILE A 33 -4.01 5.74 -7.47
CA ILE A 33 -2.99 4.86 -6.91
C ILE A 33 -1.84 4.72 -7.89
N ASP A 34 -0.64 4.89 -7.38
CA ASP A 34 0.60 4.65 -8.10
C ASP A 34 1.41 3.62 -7.33
N SER A 35 2.06 2.71 -8.03
CA SER A 35 2.78 1.63 -7.37
C SER A 35 4.01 1.18 -8.15
N GLY A 36 4.92 0.55 -7.44
CA GLY A 36 6.06 -0.15 -8.01
C GLY A 36 6.40 -1.34 -7.11
N PHE A 37 6.27 -2.55 -7.66
CA PHE A 37 6.49 -3.79 -6.90
C PHE A 37 7.55 -4.65 -7.56
N ILE A 38 8.20 -5.43 -6.73
CA ILE A 38 9.07 -6.54 -7.17
C ILE A 38 8.45 -7.85 -6.71
N GLU A 39 8.60 -8.89 -7.52
CA GLU A 39 8.12 -10.22 -7.20
C GLU A 39 9.27 -11.20 -7.26
N GLU A 40 9.39 -12.05 -6.25
CA GLU A 40 10.40 -13.08 -6.18
C GLU A 40 9.82 -14.31 -5.51
N GLY A 41 9.57 -15.35 -6.29
CA GLY A 41 8.89 -16.54 -5.78
C GLY A 41 7.48 -16.21 -5.27
N ASN A 42 7.24 -16.46 -4.00
CA ASN A 42 5.96 -16.19 -3.35
C ASN A 42 5.92 -14.83 -2.63
N LEU A 43 7.00 -14.07 -2.75
CA LEU A 43 7.11 -12.77 -2.10
C LEU A 43 6.83 -11.66 -3.10
N THR A 44 5.95 -10.74 -2.72
CA THR A 44 5.76 -9.47 -3.41
C THR A 44 6.08 -8.36 -2.44
N ALA A 45 6.92 -7.43 -2.86
CA ALA A 45 7.31 -6.29 -2.05
C ALA A 45 7.37 -5.04 -2.90
N GLY A 46 7.07 -3.91 -2.32
CA GLY A 46 7.14 -2.68 -3.08
C GLY A 46 6.61 -1.49 -2.32
N THR A 47 6.39 -0.43 -3.07
CA THR A 47 5.92 0.85 -2.55
C THR A 47 4.71 1.29 -3.37
N TRP A 48 3.77 1.93 -2.70
CA TRP A 48 2.63 2.51 -3.38
C TRP A 48 2.17 3.78 -2.68
N GLU A 49 1.44 4.58 -3.42
CA GLU A 49 0.91 5.85 -2.97
C GLU A 49 -0.53 5.96 -3.42
N CYS A 50 -1.40 6.45 -2.56
CA CYS A 50 -2.76 6.74 -2.96
C CYS A 50 -3.18 8.15 -2.54
N GLY A 51 -4.02 8.75 -3.37
CA GLY A 51 -4.66 10.01 -3.06
C GLY A 51 -5.73 9.87 -1.97
N PRO A 52 -6.32 11.00 -1.54
CA PRO A 52 -7.39 10.97 -0.55
C PRO A 52 -8.56 10.10 -1.01
N GLY A 53 -9.16 9.38 -0.08
CA GLY A 53 -10.30 8.54 -0.36
C GLY A 53 -10.43 7.41 0.64
N LYS A 54 -11.37 6.53 0.37
CA LYS A 54 -11.62 5.34 1.17
C LYS A 54 -11.70 4.13 0.26
N MET A 55 -11.23 2.98 0.76
CA MET A 55 -11.39 1.72 0.05
C MET A 55 -11.62 0.59 1.04
N GLN A 56 -12.28 -0.44 0.56
CA GLN A 56 -12.43 -1.69 1.27
C GLN A 56 -11.45 -2.70 0.69
N LEU A 57 -10.64 -3.31 1.56
CA LEU A 57 -9.67 -4.31 1.16
C LEU A 57 -10.06 -5.66 1.76
N ASP A 58 -10.11 -6.67 0.91
CA ASP A 58 -10.25 -8.06 1.34
C ASP A 58 -8.87 -8.71 1.22
N LEU A 59 -8.19 -8.82 2.37
CA LEU A 59 -6.84 -9.39 2.40
C LEU A 59 -6.90 -10.85 2.84
N ASP A 60 -6.52 -11.72 1.95
CA ASP A 60 -6.37 -13.16 2.21
C ASP A 60 -4.91 -13.57 2.37
N ILE A 61 -4.04 -12.60 2.56
CA ILE A 61 -2.60 -12.78 2.71
C ILE A 61 -2.11 -12.09 3.98
N THR A 62 -0.92 -12.47 4.43
CA THR A 62 -0.24 -11.77 5.50
C THR A 62 0.61 -10.65 4.89
N GLU A 63 0.44 -9.44 5.41
CA GLU A 63 1.06 -8.26 4.88
C GLU A 63 1.70 -7.46 6.00
N PHE A 64 2.94 -7.02 5.78
CA PHE A 64 3.62 -6.07 6.65
C PHE A 64 3.79 -4.75 5.92
N CYS A 65 3.37 -3.67 6.56
CA CYS A 65 3.37 -2.35 5.95
C CYS A 65 4.11 -1.33 6.80
N HIS A 66 4.65 -0.33 6.15
CA HIS A 66 5.26 0.81 6.80
C HIS A 66 4.82 2.08 6.08
N LEU A 67 4.24 3.02 6.82
CA LEU A 67 3.79 4.28 6.25
C LEU A 67 4.96 5.27 6.17
N LEU A 68 5.34 5.61 4.95
CA LEU A 68 6.43 6.55 4.70
C LEU A 68 5.98 8.00 4.84
N LYS A 69 4.76 8.28 4.43
CA LYS A 69 4.23 9.64 4.41
C LYS A 69 2.71 9.60 4.48
N GLY A 70 2.13 10.58 5.14
CA GLY A 70 0.69 10.74 5.19
C GLY A 70 0.08 10.21 6.48
N HIS A 71 -1.22 9.94 6.41
CA HIS A 71 -2.01 9.56 7.57
C HIS A 71 -3.16 8.65 7.13
N TRP A 72 -3.34 7.55 7.83
CA TRP A 72 -4.37 6.56 7.52
C TRP A 72 -5.19 6.23 8.73
N ILE A 73 -6.44 5.86 8.48
CA ILE A 73 -7.32 5.26 9.48
C ILE A 73 -7.74 3.90 8.95
N LEU A 74 -7.40 2.86 9.72
CA LEU A 74 -7.74 1.49 9.38
C LEU A 74 -8.85 1.02 10.29
N THR A 75 -9.90 0.45 9.70
CA THR A 75 -11.00 -0.16 10.45
C THR A 75 -11.05 -1.63 10.12
N SER A 76 -10.89 -2.49 11.13
CA SER A 76 -10.96 -3.93 10.97
C SER A 76 -12.40 -4.40 10.82
N GLU A 77 -12.56 -5.64 10.36
CA GLU A 77 -13.87 -6.26 10.24
C GLU A 77 -14.63 -6.30 11.57
N SER A 78 -13.91 -6.43 12.68
CA SER A 78 -14.50 -6.43 14.02
C SER A 78 -14.87 -5.03 14.53
N GLY A 79 -14.55 -3.98 13.77
CA GLY A 79 -14.85 -2.61 14.15
C GLY A 79 -13.73 -1.89 14.90
N GLN A 80 -12.57 -2.51 15.06
CA GLN A 80 -11.42 -1.84 15.66
C GLN A 80 -10.92 -0.74 14.72
N VAL A 81 -10.76 0.47 15.25
CA VAL A 81 -10.25 1.63 14.51
C VAL A 81 -8.84 1.93 14.97
N THR A 82 -7.92 2.02 14.03
CA THR A 82 -6.51 2.30 14.31
C THR A 82 -6.04 3.45 13.43
N GLU A 83 -5.44 4.44 14.05
CA GLU A 83 -4.82 5.57 13.35
C GLU A 83 -3.35 5.27 13.08
N ILE A 84 -2.94 5.41 11.82
CA ILE A 84 -1.58 5.16 11.36
C ILE A 84 -0.98 6.47 10.88
N LYS A 85 0.20 6.78 11.38
CA LYS A 85 0.95 7.99 11.00
C LYS A 85 2.27 7.60 10.35
N ALA A 86 2.87 8.55 9.63
CA ALA A 86 4.19 8.35 9.03
C ALA A 86 5.18 7.84 10.08
N GLY A 87 5.89 6.78 9.77
CA GLY A 87 6.81 6.09 10.66
C GLY A 87 6.21 4.87 11.36
N ASP A 88 4.90 4.67 11.28
CA ASP A 88 4.25 3.50 11.86
C ASP A 88 4.32 2.29 10.93
N SER A 89 4.36 1.12 11.53
CA SER A 89 4.32 -0.16 10.82
C SER A 89 3.19 -1.04 11.36
N TRP A 90 2.66 -1.87 10.51
CA TRP A 90 1.60 -2.81 10.92
C TRP A 90 1.55 -4.08 10.07
#